data_47b8dcc7cd6fcf54037ba52ca2795e68
#
_entry.id   47b8dcc7cd6fcf54037ba52ca2795e68
#
_cell.length_a   1.000
_cell.length_b   1.000
_cell.length_c   1.000
_cell.angle_alpha   90.00
_cell.angle_beta   90.00
_cell.angle_gamma   90.00
#
_symmetry.space_group_name_H-M   'P 1'
#
loop_
_entity.id
_entity.type
_entity.pdbx_description
1 polymer ?
#
loop_
_entity_poly.entity_id
_entity_poly.type
_entity_poly.pdbx_seq_one_letter_code
_entity_poly.pdbx_strand_id
1 'polypeptide(L)'
;MKRGIVVGVAGVAVVVAAGAGCSSNKSNTGASSAAPSATGTQVIVDGQNQNVSGQVTCNSANGVTTIGIGDATAGLGAVVSNDNPPIVHSVGLGSVNGVTLGFSDAAPNQANNAGAAMNGKSYAIKGTASGTDMSNPNQPQTVTKPFEMDVTCP
;
A
#
# COMPACT_ATOMS: atom_id res chain seq x y z
N MET A 1 -33.62 -56.05 11.32
CA MET A 1 -34.67 -55.96 12.37
C MET A 1 -34.79 -54.49 12.80
N LYS A 2 -36.05 -53.99 12.70
CA LYS A 2 -36.63 -52.83 13.41
C LYS A 2 -35.97 -51.46 13.19
N ARG A 3 -36.52 -50.58 12.36
CA ARG A 3 -37.73 -49.71 12.47
C ARG A 3 -37.52 -48.61 13.53
N GLY A 4 -37.65 -47.38 13.05
CA GLY A 4 -37.85 -46.19 13.88
C GLY A 4 -37.91 -44.94 12.98
N ILE A 5 -39.09 -44.68 12.46
CA ILE A 5 -39.48 -43.39 11.80
C ILE A 5 -39.98 -42.48 12.93
N VAL A 6 -39.53 -41.24 12.98
CA VAL A 6 -40.28 -40.16 13.58
C VAL A 6 -40.15 -38.90 12.70
N VAL A 7 -41.30 -38.51 12.24
CA VAL A 7 -41.62 -37.25 11.53
C VAL A 7 -41.91 -36.19 12.59
N GLY A 8 -41.40 -34.98 12.39
CA GLY A 8 -41.71 -33.82 13.19
C GLY A 8 -41.69 -32.57 12.34
N VAL A 9 -42.85 -31.98 12.21
CA VAL A 9 -43.29 -30.90 11.34
C VAL A 9 -43.15 -29.54 12.02
N ALA A 10 -42.86 -28.55 11.18
CA ALA A 10 -43.25 -27.13 11.22
C ALA A 10 -42.64 -26.16 12.25
N GLY A 11 -42.23 -25.04 11.70
CA GLY A 11 -41.98 -23.81 12.44
C GLY A 11 -41.41 -22.71 11.52
N VAL A 12 -42.32 -22.02 10.84
CA VAL A 12 -42.07 -20.77 10.12
C VAL A 12 -41.91 -19.63 11.13
N ALA A 13 -40.83 -18.91 11.06
CA ALA A 13 -40.77 -17.57 11.63
C ALA A 13 -39.83 -16.70 10.80
N VAL A 14 -40.42 -15.87 9.98
CA VAL A 14 -39.80 -14.74 9.29
C VAL A 14 -39.67 -13.62 10.31
N VAL A 15 -38.47 -13.17 10.59
CA VAL A 15 -38.24 -11.89 11.25
C VAL A 15 -37.24 -11.11 10.39
N VAL A 16 -37.79 -10.13 9.69
CA VAL A 16 -37.06 -9.05 9.07
C VAL A 16 -36.72 -8.05 10.18
N ALA A 17 -35.45 -7.91 10.49
CA ALA A 17 -34.95 -6.80 11.27
C ALA A 17 -33.90 -6.06 10.47
N ALA A 18 -34.32 -4.93 9.88
CA ALA A 18 -33.43 -3.91 9.39
C ALA A 18 -32.70 -3.30 10.60
N GLY A 19 -31.42 -3.56 10.71
CA GLY A 19 -30.53 -2.97 11.69
C GLY A 19 -29.40 -2.26 10.99
N ALA A 20 -29.53 -0.95 10.77
CA ALA A 20 -28.41 -0.07 10.49
C ALA A 20 -27.52 -0.05 11.73
N GLY A 21 -26.43 -0.77 11.67
CA GLY A 21 -25.40 -0.81 12.70
C GLY A 21 -24.08 -0.32 12.12
N CYS A 22 -23.79 0.97 12.30
CA CYS A 22 -22.42 1.46 12.30
C CYS A 22 -21.68 0.74 13.42
N SER A 23 -20.66 -0.03 13.09
CA SER A 23 -19.74 -0.58 14.08
C SER A 23 -18.31 -0.46 13.57
N SER A 24 -17.68 0.53 14.13
CA SER A 24 -16.33 0.56 14.70
C SER A 24 -15.37 -0.55 14.28
N ASN A 25 -14.50 -0.14 13.43
CA ASN A 25 -13.08 -0.36 13.37
C ASN A 25 -12.50 -1.26 14.48
N LYS A 26 -12.03 -2.41 14.08
CA LYS A 26 -10.98 -3.14 14.78
C LYS A 26 -9.90 -3.51 13.79
N SER A 27 -8.75 -2.90 13.99
CA SER A 27 -7.49 -3.17 13.31
C SER A 27 -7.20 -4.66 13.29
N ASN A 28 -7.22 -5.25 12.11
CA ASN A 28 -6.59 -6.53 11.87
C ASN A 28 -5.40 -6.29 10.95
N THR A 29 -4.23 -6.49 11.51
CA THR A 29 -2.95 -6.63 10.83
C THR A 29 -3.01 -7.86 9.94
N GLY A 30 -3.53 -7.70 8.77
CA GLY A 30 -3.45 -8.65 7.68
C GLY A 30 -3.09 -7.88 6.44
N ALA A 31 -1.97 -8.19 5.84
CA ALA A 31 -1.59 -7.66 4.55
C ALA A 31 -2.64 -8.11 3.51
N SER A 32 -3.73 -7.37 3.44
CA SER A 32 -4.71 -7.50 2.37
C SER A 32 -4.16 -6.71 1.20
N SER A 33 -3.78 -7.41 0.15
CA SER A 33 -3.57 -6.83 -1.17
C SER A 33 -4.91 -6.24 -1.62
N ALA A 34 -5.19 -5.01 -1.20
CA ALA A 34 -6.30 -4.26 -1.75
C ALA A 34 -5.95 -3.94 -3.20
N ALA A 35 -6.81 -4.33 -4.12
CA ALA A 35 -6.70 -3.92 -5.50
C ALA A 35 -6.64 -2.38 -5.57
N PRO A 36 -5.78 -1.80 -6.44
CA PRO A 36 -5.66 -0.36 -6.56
C PRO A 36 -7.00 0.27 -6.90
N SER A 37 -7.46 1.19 -6.06
CA SER A 37 -8.61 2.02 -6.37
C SER A 37 -8.20 3.03 -7.43
N ALA A 38 -8.82 2.95 -8.61
CA ALA A 38 -8.50 3.77 -9.77
C ALA A 38 -8.97 5.23 -9.62
N THR A 39 -8.48 5.95 -8.64
CA THR A 39 -8.84 7.35 -8.45
C THR A 39 -7.65 8.17 -7.95
N GLY A 40 -6.83 8.59 -8.91
CA GLY A 40 -5.79 9.58 -8.65
C GLY A 40 -4.50 9.01 -8.05
N THR A 41 -3.47 9.86 -8.07
CA THR A 41 -2.20 9.56 -7.41
C THR A 41 -2.32 9.86 -5.93
N GLN A 42 -1.98 8.89 -5.09
CA GLN A 42 -2.02 9.04 -3.65
C GLN A 42 -0.75 8.46 -3.03
N VAL A 43 -0.16 9.21 -2.12
CA VAL A 43 0.97 8.75 -1.32
C VAL A 43 0.65 8.96 0.14
N ILE A 44 0.64 7.89 0.92
CA ILE A 44 0.38 7.90 2.35
C ILE A 44 1.66 7.45 3.04
N VAL A 45 2.10 8.18 4.04
CA VAL A 45 3.23 7.82 4.89
C VAL A 45 2.79 7.93 6.34
N ASP A 46 3.01 6.86 7.10
CA ASP A 46 2.60 6.78 8.52
C ASP A 46 1.11 7.12 8.73
N GLY A 47 0.26 6.68 7.79
CA GLY A 47 -1.17 6.92 7.79
C GLY A 47 -1.60 8.34 7.36
N GLN A 48 -0.66 9.20 6.99
CA GLN A 48 -0.93 10.56 6.55
C GLN A 48 -0.75 10.72 5.05
N ASN A 49 -1.76 11.26 4.38
CA ASN A 49 -1.68 11.59 2.97
C ASN A 49 -0.72 12.76 2.75
N GLN A 50 0.24 12.58 1.86
CA GLN A 50 1.27 13.58 1.57
C GLN A 50 0.79 14.67 0.61
N ASN A 51 -0.49 14.61 0.17
CA ASN A 51 -1.10 15.58 -0.75
C ASN A 51 -0.21 15.87 -1.98
N VAL A 52 0.38 14.82 -2.53
CA VAL A 52 1.24 14.94 -3.69
C VAL A 52 0.46 15.47 -4.88
N SER A 53 1.01 16.46 -5.53
CA SER A 53 0.46 17.05 -6.75
C SER A 53 1.53 17.01 -7.85
N GLY A 54 1.09 16.79 -9.07
CA GLY A 54 1.97 16.76 -10.22
C GLY A 54 1.63 15.62 -11.19
N GLN A 55 2.26 15.68 -12.35
CA GLN A 55 2.06 14.67 -13.36
C GLN A 55 2.75 13.36 -12.99
N VAL A 56 2.09 12.27 -13.29
CA VAL A 56 2.70 10.95 -13.23
C VAL A 56 3.42 10.69 -14.56
N THR A 57 4.65 10.26 -14.47
CA THR A 57 5.44 9.79 -15.60
C THR A 57 5.80 8.34 -15.39
N CYS A 58 5.63 7.52 -16.42
CA CYS A 58 6.00 6.11 -16.37
C CYS A 58 6.85 5.78 -17.60
N ASN A 59 7.99 5.18 -17.36
CA ASN A 59 8.90 4.75 -18.40
C ASN A 59 9.26 3.28 -18.17
N SER A 60 8.89 2.44 -19.11
CA SER A 60 9.22 1.01 -19.07
C SER A 60 10.39 0.72 -19.99
N ALA A 61 11.47 0.22 -19.43
CA ALA A 61 12.67 -0.19 -20.16
C ALA A 61 13.37 -1.34 -19.43
N ASN A 62 13.99 -2.25 -20.19
CA ASN A 62 14.82 -3.35 -19.65
C ASN A 62 14.11 -4.21 -18.57
N GLY A 63 12.80 -4.43 -18.70
CA GLY A 63 12.06 -5.27 -17.76
C GLY A 63 11.64 -4.59 -16.46
N VAL A 64 11.85 -3.28 -16.36
CA VAL A 64 11.41 -2.48 -15.22
C VAL A 64 10.58 -1.29 -15.66
N THR A 65 9.67 -0.83 -14.80
CA THR A 65 8.93 0.40 -14.97
C THR A 65 9.37 1.39 -13.90
N THR A 66 9.85 2.55 -14.36
CA THR A 66 10.19 3.69 -13.52
C THR A 66 8.99 4.63 -13.47
N ILE A 67 8.48 4.87 -12.29
CA ILE A 67 7.32 5.73 -11.99
C ILE A 67 7.84 6.98 -11.30
N GLY A 68 7.55 8.15 -11.86
CA GLY A 68 7.83 9.44 -11.24
C GLY A 68 6.54 10.20 -10.96
N ILE A 69 6.48 10.92 -9.85
CA ILE A 69 5.34 11.73 -9.44
C ILE A 69 5.80 13.16 -9.20
N GLY A 70 5.26 14.09 -9.98
CA GLY A 70 5.64 15.51 -9.92
C GLY A 70 7.05 15.78 -10.45
N ASP A 71 7.72 16.74 -9.86
CA ASP A 71 9.08 17.11 -10.26
C ASP A 71 10.12 16.09 -9.75
N ALA A 72 11.13 15.82 -10.57
CA ALA A 72 12.21 14.91 -10.21
C ALA A 72 12.96 15.33 -8.93
N THR A 73 12.96 16.62 -8.60
CA THR A 73 13.55 17.17 -7.37
C THR A 73 12.79 16.78 -6.10
N ALA A 74 11.51 16.44 -6.22
CA ALA A 74 10.71 15.97 -5.09
C ALA A 74 11.11 14.58 -4.63
N GLY A 75 11.79 13.80 -5.47
CA GLY A 75 12.23 12.44 -5.14
C GLY A 75 11.09 11.46 -4.88
N LEU A 76 9.91 11.73 -5.46
CA LEU A 76 8.73 10.89 -5.35
C LEU A 76 8.66 9.94 -6.54
N GLY A 77 8.56 8.65 -6.27
CA GLY A 77 8.42 7.66 -7.33
C GLY A 77 8.80 6.25 -6.89
N ALA A 78 8.74 5.33 -7.83
CA ALA A 78 9.08 3.94 -7.62
C ALA A 78 9.73 3.31 -8.86
N VAL A 79 10.51 2.27 -8.64
CA VAL A 79 11.00 1.37 -9.69
C VAL A 79 10.47 -0.02 -9.37
N VAL A 80 9.71 -0.58 -10.29
CA VAL A 80 9.10 -1.90 -10.16
C VAL A 80 9.45 -2.77 -11.36
N SER A 81 9.53 -4.08 -11.18
CA SER A 81 9.68 -5.00 -12.30
C SER A 81 8.40 -5.06 -13.15
N ASN A 82 8.51 -5.54 -14.38
CA ASN A 82 7.37 -5.79 -15.26
C ASN A 82 6.78 -7.20 -15.06
N ASP A 83 7.16 -7.89 -14.00
CA ASP A 83 6.63 -9.20 -13.63
C ASP A 83 5.19 -9.11 -13.12
N ASN A 84 4.55 -10.24 -12.97
CA ASN A 84 3.23 -10.33 -12.37
C ASN A 84 3.20 -11.41 -11.28
N PRO A 85 3.15 -11.05 -9.99
CA PRO A 85 3.11 -9.67 -9.44
C PRO A 85 4.43 -8.91 -9.61
N PRO A 86 4.38 -7.56 -9.69
CA PRO A 86 5.59 -6.74 -9.80
C PRO A 86 6.46 -6.83 -8.54
N ILE A 87 7.77 -6.82 -8.73
CA ILE A 87 8.75 -6.72 -7.64
C ILE A 87 9.13 -5.24 -7.49
N VAL A 88 9.14 -4.76 -6.26
CA VAL A 88 9.54 -3.38 -5.95
C VAL A 88 11.04 -3.32 -5.74
N HIS A 89 11.76 -2.60 -6.58
CA HIS A 89 13.20 -2.40 -6.46
C HIS A 89 13.56 -1.18 -5.64
N SER A 90 12.82 -0.09 -5.83
CA SER A 90 13.04 1.11 -5.03
C SER A 90 11.78 1.96 -4.95
N VAL A 91 11.66 2.72 -3.88
CA VAL A 91 10.63 3.75 -3.68
C VAL A 91 11.27 4.97 -3.07
N GLY A 92 11.01 6.13 -3.65
CA GLY A 92 11.30 7.43 -3.08
C GLY A 92 10.01 8.07 -2.60
N LEU A 93 10.00 8.51 -1.35
CA LEU A 93 8.85 9.18 -0.74
C LEU A 93 9.10 10.68 -0.52
N GLY A 94 10.25 11.16 -1.00
CA GLY A 94 10.63 12.56 -0.80
C GLY A 94 10.94 12.87 0.66
N SER A 95 10.80 14.14 1.02
CA SER A 95 11.01 14.60 2.39
C SER A 95 9.69 14.68 3.14
N VAL A 96 9.56 13.89 4.17
CA VAL A 96 8.40 13.84 5.06
C VAL A 96 8.83 14.30 6.44
N ASN A 97 8.30 15.41 6.92
CA ASN A 97 8.67 16.03 8.19
C ASN A 97 10.19 16.25 8.35
N GLY A 98 10.88 16.63 7.28
CA GLY A 98 12.32 16.88 7.28
C GLY A 98 13.20 15.63 7.15
N VAL A 99 12.59 14.45 7.03
CA VAL A 99 13.29 13.19 6.81
C VAL A 99 13.08 12.71 5.39
N THR A 100 14.15 12.49 4.66
CA THR A 100 14.05 11.85 3.34
C THR A 100 13.86 10.35 3.52
N LEU A 101 12.71 9.86 3.10
CA LEU A 101 12.32 8.46 3.22
C LEU A 101 12.43 7.73 1.88
N GLY A 102 12.88 6.49 1.93
CA GLY A 102 12.96 5.63 0.77
C GLY A 102 13.06 4.16 1.11
N PHE A 103 12.83 3.34 0.11
CA PHE A 103 13.02 1.90 0.13
C PHE A 103 13.95 1.51 -1.01
N SER A 104 14.81 0.52 -0.79
CA SER A 104 15.59 -0.14 -1.84
C SER A 104 15.81 -1.60 -1.47
N ASP A 105 15.55 -2.50 -2.41
CA ASP A 105 15.82 -3.94 -2.24
C ASP A 105 17.31 -4.27 -2.17
N ALA A 106 18.15 -3.38 -2.73
CA ALA A 106 19.61 -3.51 -2.71
C ALA A 106 20.27 -2.99 -1.43
N ALA A 107 19.50 -2.35 -0.53
CA ALA A 107 20.07 -1.79 0.70
C ALA A 107 20.32 -2.90 1.74
N PRO A 108 21.56 -3.09 2.20
CA PRO A 108 21.88 -4.09 3.20
C PRO A 108 21.25 -3.74 4.56
N ASN A 109 20.78 -4.78 5.26
CA ASN A 109 20.27 -4.69 6.64
C ASN A 109 19.02 -3.81 6.84
N GLN A 110 18.21 -3.63 5.82
CA GLN A 110 16.91 -2.97 6.02
C GLN A 110 15.85 -4.01 6.37
N ALA A 111 15.23 -3.85 7.54
CA ALA A 111 14.01 -4.57 7.92
C ALA A 111 12.80 -4.11 7.08
N ASN A 112 13.08 -3.54 5.92
CA ASN A 112 12.09 -2.95 5.03
C ASN A 112 11.65 -3.98 4.02
N ASN A 113 10.38 -4.02 3.79
CA ASN A 113 9.80 -4.78 2.70
C ASN A 113 8.86 -3.86 1.91
N ALA A 114 8.76 -4.13 0.64
CA ALA A 114 7.77 -3.50 -0.20
C ALA A 114 7.21 -4.52 -1.18
N GLY A 115 5.93 -4.42 -1.41
CA GLY A 115 5.21 -5.22 -2.40
C GLY A 115 4.40 -4.33 -3.32
N ALA A 116 4.16 -4.79 -4.53
CA ALA A 116 3.33 -4.10 -5.49
C ALA A 116 2.25 -5.03 -6.05
N ALA A 117 1.12 -4.45 -6.36
CA ALA A 117 0.08 -5.05 -7.18
C ALA A 117 -0.18 -4.15 -8.38
N MET A 118 -0.43 -4.76 -9.54
CA MET A 118 -0.73 -4.04 -10.78
C MET A 118 -2.11 -4.43 -11.28
N ASN A 119 -2.86 -3.42 -11.73
CA ASN A 119 -4.12 -3.62 -12.44
C ASN A 119 -4.16 -2.66 -13.64
N GLY A 120 -3.95 -3.21 -14.82
CA GLY A 120 -3.81 -2.41 -16.03
C GLY A 120 -2.61 -1.47 -15.94
N LYS A 121 -2.87 -0.17 -15.89
CA LYS A 121 -1.85 0.88 -15.74
C LYS A 121 -1.72 1.40 -14.31
N SER A 122 -2.47 0.85 -13.35
CA SER A 122 -2.47 1.29 -11.97
C SER A 122 -1.60 0.37 -11.12
N TYR A 123 -0.78 0.98 -10.28
CA TYR A 123 0.09 0.32 -9.33
C TYR A 123 -0.32 0.70 -7.91
N ALA A 124 -0.47 -0.31 -7.05
CA ALA A 124 -0.59 -0.14 -5.62
C ALA A 124 0.68 -0.70 -4.98
N ILE A 125 1.47 0.15 -4.36
CA ILE A 125 2.76 -0.18 -3.75
C ILE A 125 2.67 0.08 -2.27
N LYS A 126 2.97 -0.92 -1.45
CA LYS A 126 2.89 -0.81 0.00
C LYS A 126 4.13 -1.42 0.64
N GLY A 127 4.54 -0.82 1.74
CA GLY A 127 5.70 -1.34 2.44
C GLY A 127 6.15 -0.46 3.60
N THR A 128 7.41 -0.62 3.95
CA THR A 128 8.11 0.23 4.90
C THR A 128 9.30 0.90 4.23
N ALA A 129 9.46 2.18 4.48
CA ALA A 129 10.59 2.98 4.03
C ALA A 129 11.38 3.46 5.23
N SER A 130 12.68 3.63 5.05
CA SER A 130 13.54 4.18 6.07
C SER A 130 14.23 5.47 5.60
N GLY A 131 14.67 6.24 6.56
CA GLY A 131 15.42 7.45 6.34
C GLY A 131 16.23 7.80 7.57
N THR A 132 17.01 8.84 7.46
CA THR A 132 17.81 9.35 8.59
C THR A 132 17.25 10.69 9.04
N ASP A 133 16.84 10.76 10.28
CA ASP A 133 16.48 12.00 10.93
C ASP A 133 17.75 12.73 11.37
N MET A 134 17.95 13.91 10.81
CA MET A 134 19.08 14.79 11.08
C MET A 134 18.70 15.98 11.95
N SER A 135 17.56 15.95 12.64
CA SER A 135 17.11 17.01 13.54
C SER A 135 18.16 17.29 14.63
N ASN A 136 18.89 16.27 15.03
CA ASN A 136 20.08 16.40 15.86
C ASN A 136 21.31 15.92 15.08
N PRO A 137 22.09 16.82 14.47
CA PRO A 137 23.24 16.44 13.64
C PRO A 137 24.31 15.63 14.37
N ASN A 138 24.38 15.74 15.69
CA ASN A 138 25.34 14.99 16.51
C ASN A 138 24.86 13.57 16.84
N GLN A 139 23.58 13.27 16.58
CA GLN A 139 22.97 11.96 16.83
C GLN A 139 21.94 11.65 15.74
N PRO A 140 22.38 11.33 14.53
CA PRO A 140 21.47 10.93 13.48
C PRO A 140 20.75 9.64 13.86
N GLN A 141 19.44 9.60 13.66
CA GLN A 141 18.61 8.44 13.99
C GLN A 141 17.97 7.87 12.73
N THR A 142 18.03 6.56 12.60
CA THR A 142 17.28 5.87 11.55
C THR A 142 15.82 5.78 11.95
N VAL A 143 14.93 6.25 11.08
CA VAL A 143 13.48 6.12 11.23
C VAL A 143 12.93 5.21 10.15
N THR A 144 11.92 4.43 10.51
CA THR A 144 11.22 3.54 9.59
C THR A 144 9.73 3.85 9.66
N LYS A 145 9.11 4.05 8.49
CA LYS A 145 7.70 4.43 8.38
C LYS A 145 6.98 3.53 7.36
N PRO A 146 5.76 3.08 7.68
CA PRO A 146 4.93 2.42 6.69
C PRO A 146 4.50 3.41 5.62
N PHE A 147 4.36 2.92 4.39
CA PHE A 147 3.87 3.74 3.29
C PHE A 147 2.90 2.96 2.39
N GLU A 148 2.05 3.71 1.71
CA GLU A 148 1.21 3.25 0.61
C GLU A 148 1.32 4.27 -0.54
N MET A 149 1.48 3.78 -1.75
CA MET A 149 1.55 4.59 -2.96
C MET A 149 0.62 3.98 -3.99
N ASP A 150 -0.43 4.70 -4.33
CA ASP A 150 -1.33 4.36 -5.43
C ASP A 150 -1.10 5.32 -6.58
N VAL A 151 -0.82 4.78 -7.75
CA VAL A 151 -0.47 5.58 -8.92
C VAL A 151 -0.99 4.94 -10.19
N THR A 152 -1.49 5.76 -11.11
CA THR A 152 -1.92 5.32 -12.43
C THR A 152 -1.05 5.99 -13.48
N CYS A 153 -0.42 5.17 -14.32
CA CYS A 153 0.36 5.62 -15.46
C CYS A 153 -0.54 6.21 -16.55
N PRO A 154 -0.12 7.24 -17.28
CA PRO A 154 -0.87 7.86 -18.35
C PRO A 154 -1.12 6.96 -19.58
#